data_4c92b89e34871d73709b475d738f14d5
#
_entry.id   4c92b89e34871d73709b475d738f14d5
#
_cell.length_a   1.000
_cell.length_b   1.000
_cell.length_c   1.000
_cell.angle_alpha   90.00
_cell.angle_beta   90.00
_cell.angle_gamma   90.00
#
_symmetry.space_group_name_H-M   'P 1'
#
loop_
_entity.id
_entity.type
_entity.pdbx_description
1 polymer ?
#
loop_
_entity_poly.entity_id
_entity_poly.type
_entity_poly.pdbx_seq_one_letter_code
_entity_poly.pdbx_strand_id
1 'polypeptide(L)'
;MRTSCLFAAIVLLLSAMGIARGQEVPFEKSYSIEVGTGIRPIQMMIPPLRAARVPLASKGQDVDTDGAFYPVIDLTGVLRSGWKTEFTLTAGASWYHHRLIQYPSFGIDPDGQPRYDLEHGERIGWKDSIPAYSLTFQWRHLWNPSNAFLVYTGIGAGVTVAHFSKFFPMPSVTPVAFRYGGEHFYAFAELTLGPIATFAHGGLGWRF
;
A
#
# COMPACT_ATOMS: atom_id res chain seq x y z
N MET A 1 -22.29 10.14 -18.02
CA MET A 1 -22.53 8.93 -18.83
C MET A 1 -21.30 8.07 -19.19
N ARG A 2 -20.06 8.55 -19.06
CA ARG A 2 -18.84 7.73 -19.38
C ARG A 2 -18.39 6.74 -18.29
N THR A 3 -18.69 7.00 -17.04
CA THR A 3 -18.31 6.12 -15.92
C THR A 3 -19.14 4.83 -15.83
N SER A 4 -20.40 4.87 -16.23
CA SER A 4 -21.29 3.69 -16.22
C SER A 4 -20.89 2.63 -17.27
N CYS A 5 -20.35 3.05 -18.41
CA CYS A 5 -19.88 2.11 -19.44
C CYS A 5 -18.61 1.36 -19.02
N LEU A 6 -17.72 2.01 -18.27
CA LEU A 6 -16.49 1.37 -17.78
C LEU A 6 -16.82 0.28 -16.74
N PHE A 7 -17.76 0.56 -15.84
CA PHE A 7 -18.20 -0.40 -14.83
C PHE A 7 -18.90 -1.62 -15.46
N ALA A 8 -19.76 -1.38 -16.45
CA ALA A 8 -20.43 -2.45 -17.20
C ALA A 8 -19.44 -3.31 -18.00
N ALA A 9 -18.42 -2.71 -18.61
CA ALA A 9 -17.37 -3.44 -19.32
C ALA A 9 -16.54 -4.32 -18.40
N ILE A 10 -16.19 -3.85 -17.19
CA ILE A 10 -15.47 -4.63 -16.18
C ILE A 10 -16.32 -5.80 -15.69
N VAL A 11 -17.60 -5.59 -15.42
CA VAL A 11 -18.53 -6.65 -14.99
C VAL A 11 -18.74 -7.69 -16.10
N LEU A 12 -18.85 -7.28 -17.36
CA LEU A 12 -18.93 -8.20 -18.51
C LEU A 12 -17.65 -8.99 -18.73
N LEU A 13 -16.48 -8.38 -18.57
CA LEU A 13 -15.19 -9.07 -18.62
C LEU A 13 -15.07 -10.12 -17.51
N LEU A 14 -15.48 -9.79 -16.29
CA LEU A 14 -15.45 -10.71 -15.14
C LEU A 14 -16.44 -11.88 -15.31
N SER A 15 -17.61 -11.64 -15.90
CA SER A 15 -18.59 -12.69 -16.18
C SER A 15 -18.20 -13.61 -17.33
N ALA A 16 -17.52 -13.09 -18.36
CA ALA A 16 -16.99 -13.91 -19.46
C ALA A 16 -15.85 -14.84 -19.04
N MET A 17 -15.08 -14.49 -18.02
CA MET A 17 -14.00 -15.33 -17.47
C MET A 17 -14.51 -16.53 -16.62
N GLY A 18 -15.78 -16.55 -16.23
CA GLY A 18 -16.38 -17.59 -15.40
C GLY A 18 -16.75 -18.90 -16.09
N ILE A 19 -16.60 -19.03 -17.42
CA ILE A 19 -17.18 -20.15 -18.19
C ILE A 19 -16.18 -21.23 -18.60
N ALA A 20 -14.89 -21.07 -18.32
CA ALA A 20 -13.94 -22.15 -18.57
C ALA A 20 -14.08 -23.26 -17.51
N ARG A 21 -14.97 -24.23 -17.74
CA ARG A 21 -15.01 -25.50 -17.02
C ARG A 21 -13.74 -26.28 -17.37
N GLY A 22 -12.69 -26.07 -16.59
CA GLY A 22 -11.49 -26.91 -16.63
C GLY A 22 -11.79 -28.27 -16.02
N GLN A 23 -11.18 -29.33 -16.59
CA GLN A 23 -11.14 -30.67 -15.99
C GLN A 23 -10.75 -30.53 -14.50
N GLU A 24 -11.42 -31.28 -13.63
CA GLU A 24 -11.09 -31.36 -12.20
C GLU A 24 -9.75 -32.10 -12.02
N VAL A 25 -8.67 -31.39 -12.19
CA VAL A 25 -7.34 -31.86 -11.76
C VAL A 25 -7.35 -31.87 -10.23
N PRO A 26 -6.85 -32.91 -9.55
CA PRO A 26 -6.80 -32.95 -8.09
C PRO A 26 -6.08 -31.71 -7.57
N PHE A 27 -6.67 -31.04 -6.57
CA PHE A 27 -6.07 -29.85 -5.96
C PHE A 27 -4.87 -30.28 -5.11
N GLU A 28 -3.70 -29.71 -5.40
CA GLU A 28 -2.53 -29.81 -4.55
C GLU A 28 -2.26 -28.48 -3.85
N LYS A 29 -1.98 -28.56 -2.55
CA LYS A 29 -1.54 -27.38 -1.79
C LYS A 29 -0.22 -26.90 -2.34
N SER A 30 -0.09 -25.61 -2.55
CA SER A 30 1.15 -25.02 -3.00
C SER A 30 1.54 -23.83 -2.14
N TYR A 31 2.83 -23.58 -2.06
CA TYR A 31 3.41 -22.46 -1.35
C TYR A 31 4.12 -21.57 -2.37
N SER A 32 4.08 -20.28 -2.14
CA SER A 32 4.89 -19.35 -2.92
C SER A 32 5.41 -18.21 -2.05
N ILE A 33 6.48 -17.60 -2.52
CA ILE A 33 7.05 -16.39 -1.94
C ILE A 33 6.97 -15.31 -3.00
N GLU A 34 6.44 -14.14 -2.63
CA GLU A 34 6.36 -12.97 -3.47
C GLU A 34 7.26 -11.88 -2.91
N VAL A 35 7.99 -11.18 -3.78
CA VAL A 35 8.71 -9.95 -3.47
C VAL A 35 8.03 -8.84 -4.24
N GLY A 36 7.58 -7.82 -3.54
CA GLY A 36 6.79 -6.76 -4.11
C GLY A 36 7.27 -5.36 -3.75
N THR A 37 6.68 -4.42 -4.45
CA THR A 37 6.78 -3.01 -4.16
C THR A 37 5.43 -2.36 -4.32
N GLY A 38 5.10 -1.48 -3.40
CA GLY A 38 3.86 -0.71 -3.41
C GLY A 38 4.11 0.79 -3.39
N ILE A 39 3.07 1.54 -3.73
CA ILE A 39 3.12 3.00 -3.77
C ILE A 39 2.18 3.54 -2.71
N ARG A 40 2.66 4.50 -1.91
CA ARG A 40 1.88 5.25 -0.91
C ARG A 40 1.07 4.35 0.02
N PRO A 41 1.64 3.80 1.06
CA PRO A 41 0.85 3.09 2.06
C PRO A 41 -0.20 4.01 2.69
N ILE A 42 -1.37 3.46 3.01
CA ILE A 42 -2.55 4.25 3.45
C ILE A 42 -2.30 5.06 4.73
N GLN A 43 -1.37 4.64 5.58
CA GLN A 43 -0.97 5.39 6.77
C GLN A 43 -0.49 6.81 6.44
N MET A 44 0.01 7.04 5.24
CA MET A 44 0.39 8.36 4.75
C MET A 44 -0.81 9.30 4.58
N MET A 45 -2.01 8.73 4.44
CA MET A 45 -3.26 9.49 4.27
C MET A 45 -3.93 9.81 5.61
N ILE A 46 -3.45 9.22 6.72
CA ILE A 46 -4.07 9.41 8.03
C ILE A 46 -3.45 10.63 8.72
N PRO A 47 -4.26 11.67 9.03
CA PRO A 47 -3.77 12.91 9.63
C PRO A 47 -2.89 12.77 10.89
N PRO A 48 -3.14 11.83 11.84
CA PRO A 48 -2.28 11.64 13.01
C PRO A 48 -0.86 11.17 12.69
N LEU A 49 -0.66 10.53 11.54
CA LEU A 49 0.67 10.14 11.07
C LEU A 49 1.36 11.26 10.31
N ARG A 50 0.58 12.12 9.64
CA ARG A 50 1.05 13.43 9.18
C ARG A 50 1.44 14.32 10.36
N ALA A 51 0.71 14.23 11.45
CA ALA A 51 0.88 15.01 12.67
C ALA A 51 1.88 14.40 13.68
N ALA A 52 2.87 13.62 13.26
CA ALA A 52 4.17 13.72 13.88
C ALA A 52 4.78 15.12 13.58
N ARG A 53 3.94 16.12 13.44
CA ARG A 53 4.23 17.52 13.61
C ARG A 53 4.74 17.68 15.03
N VAL A 54 6.04 17.48 15.18
CA VAL A 54 6.73 18.09 16.30
C VAL A 54 6.32 19.56 16.24
N PRO A 55 5.89 20.19 17.33
CA PRO A 55 5.60 21.62 17.33
C PRO A 55 6.90 22.39 17.11
N LEU A 56 7.35 22.42 15.87
CA LEU A 56 8.40 23.31 15.40
C LEU A 56 7.82 24.70 15.10
N ALA A 57 6.49 24.84 15.22
CA ALA A 57 5.78 26.09 15.02
C ALA A 57 6.32 27.24 15.90
N SER A 58 6.80 26.92 17.10
CA SER A 58 7.47 27.91 17.97
C SER A 58 8.81 28.42 17.40
N LYS A 59 9.34 27.79 16.36
CA LYS A 59 10.60 28.17 15.67
C LYS A 59 10.37 28.59 14.21
N GLY A 60 9.10 28.78 13.81
CA GLY A 60 8.76 29.07 12.41
C GLY A 60 9.11 27.97 11.45
N GLN A 61 9.18 26.74 11.92
CA GLN A 61 9.48 25.58 11.10
C GLN A 61 8.29 24.64 11.04
N ASP A 62 8.07 24.04 9.91
CA ASP A 62 7.08 22.96 9.73
C ASP A 62 7.71 21.81 8.97
N VAL A 63 7.08 20.65 9.09
CA VAL A 63 7.48 19.43 8.39
C VAL A 63 6.37 19.07 7.41
N ASP A 64 6.66 19.25 6.14
CA ASP A 64 5.73 18.90 5.07
C ASP A 64 5.97 17.46 4.60
N THR A 65 4.88 16.72 4.49
CA THR A 65 4.87 15.35 3.97
C THR A 65 4.31 15.29 2.55
N ASP A 66 3.99 16.42 1.94
CA ASP A 66 3.32 16.45 0.65
C ASP A 66 4.23 16.05 -0.53
N GLY A 67 3.66 15.23 -1.38
CA GLY A 67 4.16 14.97 -2.73
C GLY A 67 5.30 13.97 -2.87
N ALA A 68 5.81 13.38 -1.79
CA ALA A 68 6.87 12.40 -1.94
C ALA A 68 6.32 11.03 -2.34
N PHE A 69 6.98 10.41 -3.31
CA PHE A 69 6.78 9.02 -3.67
C PHE A 69 7.50 8.16 -2.63
N TYR A 70 6.75 7.37 -1.88
CA TYR A 70 7.30 6.48 -0.86
C TYR A 70 7.10 5.03 -1.31
N PRO A 71 8.13 4.38 -1.83
CA PRO A 71 8.05 2.97 -2.14
C PRO A 71 7.99 2.15 -0.85
N VAL A 72 7.20 1.09 -0.88
CA VAL A 72 7.24 0.02 0.11
C VAL A 72 7.91 -1.17 -0.56
N ILE A 73 8.82 -1.82 0.13
CA ILE A 73 9.37 -3.11 -0.26
C ILE A 73 8.76 -4.15 0.66
N ASP A 74 8.27 -5.23 0.11
CA ASP A 74 7.63 -6.29 0.89
C ASP A 74 8.02 -7.69 0.45
N LEU A 75 7.83 -8.60 1.41
CA LEU A 75 7.97 -10.04 1.25
C LEU A 75 6.67 -10.70 1.68
N THR A 76 6.07 -11.49 0.81
CA THR A 76 4.81 -12.18 1.04
C THR A 76 4.99 -13.69 0.95
N GLY A 77 4.60 -14.38 2.01
CA GLY A 77 4.36 -15.82 1.97
C GLY A 77 2.91 -16.08 1.54
N VAL A 78 2.71 -16.96 0.56
CA VAL A 78 1.40 -17.35 0.03
C VAL A 78 1.18 -18.82 0.24
N LEU A 79 0.06 -19.18 0.86
CA LEU A 79 -0.44 -20.55 1.00
C LEU A 79 -1.70 -20.71 0.16
N ARG A 80 -1.66 -21.46 -0.90
CA ARG A 80 -2.84 -21.89 -1.64
C ARG A 80 -3.44 -23.10 -0.95
N SER A 81 -4.59 -22.90 -0.31
CA SER A 81 -5.25 -23.92 0.51
C SER A 81 -6.46 -24.58 -0.17
N GLY A 82 -6.85 -24.09 -1.35
CA GLY A 82 -7.98 -24.58 -2.12
C GLY A 82 -7.93 -24.10 -3.57
N TRP A 83 -8.82 -24.62 -4.41
CA TRP A 83 -8.93 -24.21 -5.81
C TRP A 83 -9.06 -22.71 -5.98
N LYS A 84 -9.85 -22.06 -5.14
CA LYS A 84 -10.19 -20.65 -5.21
C LYS A 84 -9.75 -19.86 -3.99
N THR A 85 -8.85 -20.42 -3.18
CA THR A 85 -8.52 -19.84 -1.89
C THR A 85 -7.03 -19.81 -1.65
N GLU A 86 -6.53 -18.61 -1.35
CA GLU A 86 -5.17 -18.39 -0.87
C GLU A 86 -5.19 -17.59 0.43
N PHE A 87 -4.21 -17.84 1.28
CA PHE A 87 -3.89 -17.03 2.46
C PHE A 87 -2.51 -16.45 2.28
N THR A 88 -2.35 -15.18 2.65
CA THR A 88 -1.05 -14.51 2.56
C THR A 88 -0.67 -13.86 3.86
N LEU A 89 0.63 -13.85 4.12
CA LEU A 89 1.25 -13.08 5.18
C LEU A 89 2.34 -12.22 4.55
N THR A 90 2.16 -10.90 4.61
CA THR A 90 3.07 -9.93 4.00
C THR A 90 3.76 -9.10 5.07
N ALA A 91 5.08 -9.05 5.03
CA ALA A 91 5.89 -8.13 5.81
C ALA A 91 6.47 -7.05 4.89
N GLY A 92 6.27 -5.79 5.21
CA GLY A 92 6.71 -4.66 4.41
C GLY A 92 7.51 -3.63 5.21
N ALA A 93 8.38 -2.92 4.51
CA ALA A 93 9.14 -1.80 5.05
C ALA A 93 9.06 -0.61 4.10
N SER A 94 8.93 0.57 4.67
CA SER A 94 8.94 1.84 3.95
C SER A 94 9.69 2.90 4.73
N TRP A 95 10.15 3.93 4.03
CA TRP A 95 10.88 5.04 4.64
C TRP A 95 10.18 6.34 4.26
N TYR A 96 9.87 7.15 5.27
CA TYR A 96 9.24 8.45 5.09
C TYR A 96 10.29 9.54 5.17
N HIS A 97 10.39 10.36 4.14
CA HIS A 97 11.22 11.55 4.14
C HIS A 97 10.32 12.77 4.36
N HIS A 98 10.65 13.59 5.32
CA HIS A 98 9.94 14.83 5.59
C HIS A 98 10.72 16.01 5.02
N ARG A 99 10.04 16.94 4.36
CA ARG A 99 10.61 18.23 3.98
C ARG A 99 10.56 19.15 5.20
N LEU A 100 11.66 19.79 5.50
CA LEU A 100 11.72 20.84 6.50
C LEU A 100 11.46 22.18 5.80
N ILE A 101 10.41 22.89 6.24
CA ILE A 101 10.02 24.20 5.74
C ILE A 101 10.31 25.23 6.82
N GLN A 102 10.97 26.31 6.45
CA GLN A 102 11.18 27.48 7.29
C GLN A 102 10.26 28.59 6.82
N TYR A 103 9.50 29.17 7.74
CA TYR A 103 8.67 30.32 7.49
C TYR A 103 9.38 31.61 7.89
N PRO A 104 9.39 32.65 7.03
CA PRO A 104 9.96 33.93 7.40
C PRO A 104 9.17 34.59 8.51
N SER A 105 9.86 35.20 9.46
CA SER A 105 9.22 36.01 10.51
C SER A 105 8.99 37.43 10.01
N PHE A 106 7.81 37.99 10.27
CA PHE A 106 7.46 39.34 9.84
C PHE A 106 7.10 40.28 11.00
N GLY A 107 7.30 39.89 12.25
CA GLY A 107 7.03 40.70 13.40
C GLY A 107 6.95 39.92 14.71
N ILE A 108 6.64 40.60 15.76
CA ILE A 108 6.43 40.04 17.09
C ILE A 108 4.98 40.35 17.50
N ASP A 109 4.28 39.39 18.09
CA ASP A 109 2.93 39.61 18.62
C ASP A 109 2.95 40.34 19.95
N PRO A 110 1.78 40.77 20.50
CA PRO A 110 1.70 41.47 21.79
C PRO A 110 2.24 40.64 22.97
N ASP A 111 2.31 39.31 22.82
CA ASP A 111 2.80 38.38 23.84
C ASP A 111 4.31 38.10 23.70
N GLY A 112 4.99 38.82 22.80
CA GLY A 112 6.44 38.73 22.57
C GLY A 112 6.86 37.52 21.70
N GLN A 113 5.92 36.82 21.06
CA GLN A 113 6.21 35.69 20.20
C GLN A 113 6.40 36.13 18.74
N PRO A 114 7.34 35.52 17.99
CA PRO A 114 7.52 35.83 16.57
C PRO A 114 6.30 35.39 15.76
N ARG A 115 5.83 36.26 14.86
CA ARG A 115 4.81 35.93 13.86
C ARG A 115 5.48 35.41 12.60
N TYR A 116 4.95 34.35 12.03
CA TYR A 116 5.48 33.72 10.84
C TYR A 116 4.50 33.80 9.66
N ASP A 117 5.05 34.05 8.48
CA ASP A 117 4.29 34.01 7.23
C ASP A 117 4.15 32.59 6.74
N LEU A 118 2.99 31.97 7.00
CA LEU A 118 2.73 30.57 6.66
C LEU A 118 2.46 30.36 5.17
N GLU A 119 2.32 31.42 4.36
CA GLU A 119 2.08 31.32 2.92
C GLU A 119 3.38 31.25 2.13
N HIS A 120 4.47 31.81 2.66
CA HIS A 120 5.76 31.92 1.98
C HIS A 120 6.86 31.08 2.62
N GLY A 121 6.52 29.84 3.01
CA GLY A 121 7.50 28.90 3.57
C GLY A 121 8.55 28.46 2.54
N GLU A 122 9.82 28.56 2.90
CA GLU A 122 10.92 28.07 2.09
C GLU A 122 11.44 26.73 2.56
N ARG A 123 11.74 25.85 1.61
CA ARG A 123 12.32 24.54 1.90
C ARG A 123 13.78 24.71 2.27
N ILE A 124 14.17 24.37 3.51
CA ILE A 124 15.56 24.47 3.99
C ILE A 124 16.30 23.13 4.06
N GLY A 125 15.60 22.02 3.92
CA GLY A 125 16.25 20.70 3.98
C GLY A 125 15.29 19.53 4.03
N TRP A 126 15.86 18.39 4.40
CA TRP A 126 15.12 17.16 4.70
C TRP A 126 15.33 16.82 6.18
N LYS A 127 14.27 16.39 6.84
CA LYS A 127 14.36 15.78 8.16
C LYS A 127 14.62 14.28 7.97
N ASP A 128 15.19 13.65 8.98
CA ASP A 128 15.53 12.22 8.98
C ASP A 128 14.40 11.33 8.47
N SER A 129 14.77 10.30 7.74
CA SER A 129 13.83 9.29 7.31
C SER A 129 13.32 8.47 8.50
N ILE A 130 12.01 8.34 8.62
CA ILE A 130 11.38 7.53 9.66
C ILE A 130 11.03 6.19 9.03
N PRO A 131 11.60 5.07 9.52
CA PRO A 131 11.21 3.74 9.05
C PRO A 131 9.81 3.40 9.55
N ALA A 132 9.01 2.77 8.70
CA ALA A 132 7.74 2.15 9.04
C ALA A 132 7.73 0.71 8.56
N TYR A 133 7.28 -0.18 9.43
CA TYR A 133 7.17 -1.60 9.15
C TYR A 133 5.71 -2.00 9.19
N SER A 134 5.31 -2.89 8.30
CA SER A 134 3.94 -3.40 8.24
C SER A 134 3.91 -4.91 8.20
N LEU A 135 2.88 -5.47 8.82
CA LEU A 135 2.55 -6.88 8.74
C LEU A 135 1.08 -6.98 8.36
N THR A 136 0.78 -7.74 7.31
CA THR A 136 -0.58 -7.86 6.77
C THR A 136 -0.92 -9.31 6.52
N PHE A 137 -2.08 -9.74 6.98
CA PHE A 137 -2.68 -11.02 6.66
C PHE A 137 -3.87 -10.78 5.73
N GLN A 138 -3.96 -11.54 4.63
CA GLN A 138 -5.09 -11.49 3.70
C GLN A 138 -5.57 -12.89 3.35
N TRP A 139 -6.87 -13.00 3.16
CA TRP A 139 -7.53 -14.05 2.42
C TRP A 139 -7.76 -13.56 0.98
N ARG A 140 -7.34 -14.37 -0.02
CA ARG A 140 -7.52 -14.10 -1.45
C ARG A 140 -8.49 -15.09 -2.06
N HIS A 141 -9.46 -14.59 -2.82
CA HIS A 141 -10.35 -15.40 -3.64
C HIS A 141 -9.91 -15.37 -5.10
N LEU A 142 -9.69 -16.56 -5.67
CA LEU A 142 -9.23 -16.74 -7.05
C LEU A 142 -10.43 -16.92 -7.98
N TRP A 143 -10.61 -16.00 -8.92
CA TRP A 143 -11.74 -16.02 -9.86
C TRP A 143 -11.49 -16.96 -11.03
N ASN A 144 -10.27 -16.97 -11.55
CA ASN A 144 -9.85 -17.80 -12.67
C ASN A 144 -8.55 -18.53 -12.31
N PRO A 145 -8.63 -19.69 -11.62
CA PRO A 145 -7.47 -20.42 -11.14
C PRO A 145 -6.78 -21.20 -12.27
N SER A 146 -6.22 -20.49 -13.26
CA SER A 146 -5.37 -21.06 -14.28
C SER A 146 -3.90 -20.91 -13.91
N ASN A 147 -3.03 -21.73 -14.50
CA ASN A 147 -1.60 -21.64 -14.20
C ASN A 147 -0.92 -20.45 -14.88
N ALA A 148 -1.43 -20.01 -16.04
CA ALA A 148 -0.80 -18.95 -16.83
C ALA A 148 -1.28 -17.54 -16.45
N PHE A 149 -2.58 -17.37 -16.27
CA PHE A 149 -3.20 -16.09 -15.93
C PHE A 149 -4.24 -16.28 -14.85
N LEU A 150 -4.11 -15.54 -13.77
CA LEU A 150 -4.96 -15.67 -12.61
C LEU A 150 -5.46 -14.27 -12.18
N VAL A 151 -6.77 -14.17 -11.97
CA VAL A 151 -7.42 -12.98 -11.41
C VAL A 151 -7.87 -13.31 -9.99
N TYR A 152 -7.68 -12.38 -9.05
CA TYR A 152 -8.10 -12.56 -7.67
C TYR A 152 -8.51 -11.26 -7.01
N THR A 153 -9.21 -11.40 -5.91
CA THR A 153 -9.55 -10.32 -4.97
C THR A 153 -9.08 -10.74 -3.59
N GLY A 154 -8.82 -9.77 -2.72
CA GLY A 154 -8.33 -10.04 -1.38
C GLY A 154 -8.96 -9.14 -0.33
N ILE A 155 -9.13 -9.69 0.87
CA ILE A 155 -9.55 -8.95 2.06
C ILE A 155 -8.75 -9.43 3.26
N GLY A 156 -8.39 -8.52 4.12
CA GLY A 156 -7.60 -8.84 5.30
C GLY A 156 -7.45 -7.69 6.26
N ALA A 157 -6.48 -7.82 7.12
CA ALA A 157 -6.10 -6.79 8.07
C ALA A 157 -4.59 -6.81 8.28
N GLY A 158 -4.07 -5.69 8.67
CA GLY A 158 -2.66 -5.56 8.99
C GLY A 158 -2.40 -4.52 10.05
N VAL A 159 -1.18 -4.44 10.46
CA VAL A 159 -0.68 -3.45 11.42
C VAL A 159 0.55 -2.78 10.84
N THR A 160 0.64 -1.48 11.04
CA THR A 160 1.86 -0.73 10.76
C THR A 160 2.43 -0.19 12.05
N VAL A 161 3.73 -0.31 12.18
CA VAL A 161 4.52 0.26 13.28
C VAL A 161 5.39 1.37 12.70
N ALA A 162 5.14 2.60 13.11
CA ALA A 162 5.95 3.73 12.75
C ALA A 162 6.67 4.27 14.00
N HIS A 163 7.92 4.66 13.83
CA HIS A 163 8.74 5.23 14.91
C HIS A 163 8.81 4.33 16.17
N PHE A 164 8.74 3.00 15.99
CA PHE A 164 8.80 1.94 17.02
C PHE A 164 7.83 2.06 18.20
N SER A 165 6.93 3.06 18.20
CA SER A 165 6.04 3.34 19.34
C SER A 165 4.56 3.44 18.99
N LYS A 166 4.21 3.58 17.70
CA LYS A 166 2.82 3.78 17.28
C LYS A 166 2.35 2.61 16.44
N PHE A 167 1.34 1.90 16.93
CA PHE A 167 0.68 0.80 16.25
C PHE A 167 -0.59 1.28 15.57
N PHE A 168 -0.73 0.98 14.28
CA PHE A 168 -1.91 1.34 13.50
C PHE A 168 -2.50 0.09 12.87
N PRO A 169 -3.55 -0.50 13.48
CA PRO A 169 -4.30 -1.58 12.84
C PRO A 169 -5.12 -1.00 11.69
N MET A 170 -5.14 -1.70 10.55
CA MET A 170 -5.78 -1.23 9.34
C MET A 170 -6.37 -2.38 8.55
N PRO A 171 -7.53 -2.19 7.91
CA PRO A 171 -8.02 -3.13 6.91
C PRO A 171 -7.08 -3.16 5.71
N SER A 172 -7.08 -4.29 5.02
CA SER A 172 -6.40 -4.47 3.75
C SER A 172 -7.39 -5.04 2.75
N VAL A 173 -7.57 -4.37 1.63
CA VAL A 173 -8.52 -4.75 0.59
C VAL A 173 -7.83 -4.67 -0.77
N THR A 174 -7.92 -5.75 -1.52
CA THR A 174 -7.44 -5.85 -2.90
C THR A 174 -8.64 -6.10 -3.81
N PRO A 175 -9.27 -5.05 -4.35
CA PRO A 175 -10.48 -5.18 -5.18
C PRO A 175 -10.24 -5.99 -6.45
N VAL A 176 -9.05 -5.86 -7.04
CA VAL A 176 -8.65 -6.60 -8.22
C VAL A 176 -7.15 -6.77 -8.26
N ALA A 177 -6.73 -7.96 -8.65
CA ALA A 177 -5.34 -8.30 -8.85
C ALA A 177 -5.18 -9.31 -9.98
N PHE A 178 -4.01 -9.29 -10.57
CA PHE A 178 -3.62 -10.15 -11.67
C PHE A 178 -2.30 -10.82 -11.36
N ARG A 179 -2.18 -12.08 -11.74
CA ARG A 179 -0.96 -12.85 -11.70
C ARG A 179 -0.75 -13.50 -13.06
N TYR A 180 0.45 -13.38 -13.62
CA TYR A 180 0.81 -13.96 -14.91
C TYR A 180 2.16 -14.63 -14.83
N GLY A 181 2.25 -15.87 -15.28
CA GLY A 181 3.51 -16.61 -15.30
C GLY A 181 3.34 -18.11 -15.50
N GLY A 182 4.45 -18.82 -15.31
CA GLY A 182 4.53 -20.28 -15.41
C GLY A 182 4.26 -21.01 -14.09
N GLU A 183 4.64 -22.29 -14.06
CA GLU A 183 4.43 -23.15 -12.88
C GLU A 183 5.21 -22.65 -11.66
N HIS A 184 6.45 -22.22 -11.85
CA HIS A 184 7.35 -21.85 -10.76
C HIS A 184 7.49 -20.33 -10.59
N PHE A 185 7.48 -19.57 -11.68
CA PHE A 185 7.75 -18.14 -11.64
C PHE A 185 6.62 -17.33 -12.24
N TYR A 186 6.23 -16.25 -11.58
CA TYR A 186 5.17 -15.36 -12.03
C TYR A 186 5.42 -13.90 -11.62
N ALA A 187 4.79 -12.99 -12.37
CA ALA A 187 4.64 -11.60 -11.99
C ALA A 187 3.21 -11.35 -11.49
N PHE A 188 3.05 -10.37 -10.61
CA PHE A 188 1.73 -9.96 -10.13
C PHE A 188 1.60 -8.44 -10.11
N ALA A 189 0.35 -7.98 -10.23
CA ALA A 189 -0.04 -6.59 -10.09
C ALA A 189 -1.39 -6.51 -9.38
N GLU A 190 -1.50 -5.63 -8.41
CA GLU A 190 -2.67 -5.45 -7.55
C GLU A 190 -3.09 -3.98 -7.50
N LEU A 191 -4.39 -3.74 -7.54
CA LEU A 191 -4.97 -2.54 -6.96
C LEU A 191 -5.31 -2.87 -5.50
N THR A 192 -4.71 -2.17 -4.56
CA THR A 192 -4.88 -2.49 -3.14
C THR A 192 -5.01 -1.24 -2.29
N LEU A 193 -5.72 -1.38 -1.17
CA LEU A 193 -5.84 -0.38 -0.12
C LEU A 193 -5.43 -1.03 1.18
N GLY A 194 -4.36 -0.54 1.80
CA GLY A 194 -3.91 -1.14 3.04
C GLY A 194 -2.53 -0.67 3.51
N PRO A 195 -1.94 -1.41 4.45
CA PRO A 195 -0.65 -1.06 5.04
C PRO A 195 0.52 -1.07 4.05
N ILE A 196 0.43 -1.87 2.99
CA ILE A 196 1.51 -2.06 2.00
C ILE A 196 1.43 -1.03 0.89
N ALA A 197 0.22 -0.77 0.37
CA ALA A 197 0.04 0.18 -0.72
C ALA A 197 -1.36 0.79 -0.71
N THR A 198 -1.46 1.97 -1.32
CA THR A 198 -2.72 2.61 -1.69
C THR A 198 -2.67 2.83 -3.18
N PHE A 199 -3.46 2.07 -3.93
CA PHE A 199 -3.63 1.99 -5.37
C PHE A 199 -2.79 0.93 -6.08
N ALA A 200 -1.47 1.01 -6.13
CA ALA A 200 -0.66 0.12 -6.96
C ALA A 200 0.36 -0.66 -6.12
N HIS A 201 0.34 -1.96 -6.31
CA HIS A 201 1.29 -2.90 -5.74
C HIS A 201 1.62 -3.94 -6.80
N GLY A 202 2.84 -4.44 -6.85
CA GLY A 202 3.21 -5.47 -7.79
C GLY A 202 4.62 -5.99 -7.57
N GLY A 203 4.91 -7.11 -8.19
CA GLY A 203 6.19 -7.76 -7.99
C GLY A 203 6.32 -9.09 -8.70
N LEU A 204 7.20 -9.92 -8.17
CA LEU A 204 7.52 -11.23 -8.68
C LEU A 204 7.31 -12.29 -7.61
N GLY A 205 6.90 -13.49 -8.02
CA GLY A 205 6.69 -14.61 -7.12
C GLY A 205 7.33 -15.91 -7.62
N TRP A 206 7.70 -16.73 -6.65
CA TRP A 206 8.22 -18.09 -6.88
C TRP A 206 7.32 -19.09 -6.16
N ARG A 207 6.90 -20.15 -6.89
CA ARG A 207 6.05 -21.24 -6.39
C ARG A 207 6.86 -22.51 -6.22
N PHE A 208 6.61 -23.20 -5.13
CA PHE A 208 7.22 -24.50 -4.77
C PHE A 208 6.21 -25.63 -4.92
#